data_8879513bacfa2fec5c4bda72a6f1f3d7
#
_entry.id   8879513bacfa2fec5c4bda72a6f1f3d7
#
_cell.length_a   1.000
_cell.length_b   1.000
_cell.length_c   1.000
_cell.angle_alpha   90.00
_cell.angle_beta   90.00
_cell.angle_gamma   90.00
#
_symmetry.space_group_name_H-M   'P 1'
#
loop_
_entity.id
_entity.type
_entity.pdbx_description
1 polymer ?
#
loop_
_entity_poly.entity_id
_entity_poly.type
_entity_poly.pdbx_seq_one_letter_code
_entity_poly.pdbx_strand_id
1 'polypeptide(L)'
;MPADVTASRRAILLGSAAVLATPSIARAQTSRFRFNLGWRVEASAAGYLLAAERGYFREEGLEVTIDTGSGSAGAITQVAGGAYDGASADLASLIRHNLSNPGRRLIAAAIQYDKNPNALIVKADGPIREPRDFVGKRIAGQPFNASRALFPIFARAQNIPADSVQWQSVDPGLGNQLFVRGEVDAVAFFFFTGLINLQAAGLRQDQMRSFVYADYGLRGYGNGIVVNPALMTSNPRALAGFVRASTRGWIDCITDPDAGGRAVKAREGLADQALETARLRMITEGSMVTPDTRANGWGTATPERLAATIEETLTAFNLQGRLTPADIFTDRFLAPAADRAIRTPGG
;
A
#
# COMPACT_ATOMS: atom_id res chain seq x y z
N MET A 1 34.50 1.56 -100.77
CA MET A 1 35.37 1.29 -99.61
C MET A 1 34.55 1.59 -98.39
N PRO A 2 34.39 0.62 -97.52
CA PRO A 2 33.37 0.59 -96.50
C PRO A 2 33.90 1.14 -95.17
N ALA A 3 33.01 1.67 -94.37
CA ALA A 3 33.25 2.01 -92.98
C ALA A 3 32.24 1.19 -92.10
N ASP A 4 32.82 0.37 -91.30
CA ASP A 4 32.14 -0.46 -90.28
C ASP A 4 31.58 0.40 -89.14
N VAL A 5 30.36 0.18 -88.81
CA VAL A 5 29.71 0.71 -87.58
C VAL A 5 29.38 -0.44 -86.65
N THR A 6 30.20 -0.65 -85.64
CA THR A 6 29.95 -1.57 -84.56
C THR A 6 29.09 -0.89 -83.51
N ALA A 7 27.86 -1.31 -83.40
CA ALA A 7 26.95 -0.92 -82.29
C ALA A 7 27.22 -1.78 -81.04
N SER A 8 27.66 -1.11 -79.99
CA SER A 8 27.85 -1.71 -78.69
C SER A 8 26.52 -1.72 -77.92
N ARG A 9 25.97 -2.93 -77.66
CA ARG A 9 24.80 -3.11 -76.79
C ARG A 9 25.25 -3.16 -75.32
N ARG A 10 25.08 -2.08 -74.61
CA ARG A 10 25.15 -2.08 -73.16
C ARG A 10 23.78 -2.47 -72.59
N ALA A 11 23.64 -3.71 -72.15
CA ALA A 11 22.52 -4.15 -71.35
C ALA A 11 22.58 -3.51 -69.94
N ILE A 12 21.62 -2.65 -69.59
CA ILE A 12 21.45 -2.13 -68.24
C ILE A 12 20.63 -3.13 -67.45
N LEU A 13 21.30 -3.90 -66.57
CA LEU A 13 20.68 -4.72 -65.60
C LEU A 13 20.20 -3.83 -64.41
N LEU A 14 18.92 -3.48 -64.40
CA LEU A 14 18.26 -2.88 -63.23
C LEU A 14 18.01 -4.00 -62.21
N GLY A 15 18.94 -4.16 -61.29
CA GLY A 15 18.78 -5.02 -60.12
C GLY A 15 17.86 -4.32 -59.13
N SER A 16 16.59 -4.75 -59.02
CA SER A 16 15.64 -4.37 -57.98
C SER A 16 16.13 -4.94 -56.66
N ALA A 17 16.85 -4.17 -55.86
CA ALA A 17 17.12 -4.51 -54.47
C ALA A 17 15.82 -4.35 -53.66
N ALA A 18 15.09 -5.46 -53.47
CA ALA A 18 14.02 -5.51 -52.50
C ALA A 18 14.60 -5.39 -51.09
N VAL A 19 14.57 -4.22 -50.52
CA VAL A 19 14.88 -3.99 -49.09
C VAL A 19 13.80 -4.72 -48.28
N LEU A 20 14.11 -5.92 -47.82
CA LEU A 20 13.32 -6.61 -46.79
C LEU A 20 13.37 -5.73 -45.51
N ALA A 21 12.40 -4.85 -45.33
CA ALA A 21 12.14 -4.19 -44.07
C ALA A 21 11.77 -5.24 -43.05
N THR A 22 12.76 -5.80 -42.36
CA THR A 22 12.49 -6.58 -41.15
C THR A 22 11.80 -5.64 -40.17
N PRO A 23 10.58 -5.98 -39.67
CA PRO A 23 9.97 -5.19 -38.63
C PRO A 23 10.93 -5.24 -37.42
N SER A 24 11.59 -4.14 -37.13
CA SER A 24 12.29 -3.96 -35.87
C SER A 24 11.22 -4.05 -34.80
N ILE A 25 11.11 -5.19 -34.14
CA ILE A 25 10.37 -5.31 -32.89
C ILE A 25 11.05 -4.32 -31.96
N ALA A 26 10.48 -3.12 -31.87
CA ALA A 26 10.88 -2.13 -30.89
C ALA A 26 10.67 -2.79 -29.52
N ARG A 27 11.76 -3.30 -28.96
CA ARG A 27 11.76 -3.86 -27.62
C ARG A 27 11.32 -2.73 -26.72
N ALA A 28 10.07 -2.79 -26.24
CA ALA A 28 9.53 -1.77 -25.35
C ALA A 28 10.54 -1.58 -24.22
N GLN A 29 11.09 -0.37 -24.10
CA GLN A 29 12.11 -0.07 -23.10
C GLN A 29 11.48 -0.31 -21.73
N THR A 30 12.02 -1.29 -21.00
CA THR A 30 11.54 -1.64 -19.65
C THR A 30 11.76 -0.43 -18.74
N SER A 31 10.69 0.02 -18.11
CA SER A 31 10.73 1.13 -17.15
C SER A 31 11.06 0.59 -15.76
N ARG A 32 11.99 1.25 -15.06
CA ARG A 32 12.25 0.93 -13.65
C ARG A 32 11.23 1.60 -12.75
N PHE A 33 10.82 0.90 -11.69
CA PHE A 33 9.94 1.44 -10.66
C PHE A 33 10.38 0.94 -9.28
N ARG A 34 10.71 1.85 -8.37
CA ARG A 34 11.14 1.53 -7.00
C ARG A 34 9.96 1.74 -6.06
N PHE A 35 9.59 0.70 -5.36
CA PHE A 35 8.45 0.72 -4.44
C PHE A 35 8.84 0.37 -3.02
N ASN A 36 8.45 1.21 -2.07
CA ASN A 36 8.62 0.98 -0.64
C ASN A 36 7.34 0.41 -0.03
N LEU A 37 7.43 -0.74 0.62
CA LEU A 37 6.29 -1.42 1.25
C LEU A 37 5.68 -0.64 2.42
N GLY A 38 6.36 0.40 2.91
CA GLY A 38 5.95 1.12 4.11
C GLY A 38 6.18 0.36 5.40
N TRP A 39 6.37 -0.96 5.35
CA TRP A 39 6.60 -1.83 6.49
C TRP A 39 7.53 -2.99 6.15
N ARG A 40 7.72 -3.91 7.11
CA ARG A 40 8.46 -5.17 6.92
C ARG A 40 7.71 -6.09 5.95
N VAL A 41 8.39 -7.12 5.44
CA VAL A 41 7.74 -8.16 4.63
C VAL A 41 6.83 -9.00 5.53
N GLU A 42 5.54 -8.92 5.26
CA GLU A 42 4.47 -9.72 5.85
C GLU A 42 3.28 -9.71 4.86
N ALA A 43 2.16 -10.32 5.20
CA ALA A 43 0.99 -10.39 4.30
C ALA A 43 0.44 -9.03 3.83
N SER A 44 0.75 -7.94 4.52
CA SER A 44 0.44 -6.58 4.03
C SER A 44 1.16 -6.20 2.73
N ALA A 45 2.17 -6.99 2.33
CA ALA A 45 2.88 -6.86 1.06
C ALA A 45 2.46 -7.91 0.01
N ALA A 46 1.61 -8.88 0.38
CA ALA A 46 1.34 -10.08 -0.41
C ALA A 46 0.94 -9.78 -1.87
N GLY A 47 0.05 -8.82 -2.10
CA GLY A 47 -0.40 -8.48 -3.45
C GLY A 47 0.72 -7.97 -4.36
N TYR A 48 1.65 -7.18 -3.82
CA TYR A 48 2.81 -6.69 -4.58
C TYR A 48 3.81 -7.82 -4.86
N LEU A 49 4.04 -8.70 -3.88
CA LEU A 49 4.94 -9.84 -4.01
C LEU A 49 4.39 -10.87 -4.98
N LEU A 50 3.10 -11.19 -4.90
CA LEU A 50 2.44 -12.11 -5.82
C LEU A 50 2.40 -11.56 -7.25
N ALA A 51 2.19 -10.23 -7.43
CA ALA A 51 2.28 -9.59 -8.73
C ALA A 51 3.68 -9.69 -9.34
N ALA A 52 4.73 -9.57 -8.52
CA ALA A 52 6.12 -9.75 -8.96
C ALA A 52 6.41 -11.21 -9.34
N GLU A 53 6.00 -12.17 -8.51
CA GLU A 53 6.17 -13.62 -8.72
C GLU A 53 5.46 -14.07 -10.00
N ARG A 54 4.19 -13.67 -10.19
CA ARG A 54 3.39 -14.00 -11.38
C ARG A 54 3.82 -13.25 -12.65
N GLY A 55 4.73 -12.30 -12.53
CA GLY A 55 5.26 -11.55 -13.66
C GLY A 55 4.36 -10.42 -14.15
N TYR A 56 3.33 -10.02 -13.42
CA TYR A 56 2.39 -8.97 -13.82
C TYR A 56 3.07 -7.63 -14.07
N PHE A 57 4.09 -7.28 -13.28
CA PHE A 57 4.91 -6.09 -13.57
C PHE A 57 5.68 -6.20 -14.88
N ARG A 58 6.21 -7.40 -15.20
CA ARG A 58 6.94 -7.61 -16.47
C ARG A 58 6.02 -7.53 -17.68
N GLU A 59 4.78 -8.02 -17.56
CA GLU A 59 3.74 -7.88 -18.60
C GLU A 59 3.42 -6.41 -18.89
N GLU A 60 3.51 -5.54 -17.89
CA GLU A 60 3.36 -4.09 -18.03
C GLU A 60 4.64 -3.37 -18.48
N GLY A 61 5.71 -4.11 -18.81
CA GLY A 61 7.00 -3.55 -19.20
C GLY A 61 7.77 -2.90 -18.05
N LEU A 62 7.58 -3.37 -16.82
CA LEU A 62 8.21 -2.82 -15.61
C LEU A 62 9.25 -3.77 -15.01
N GLU A 63 10.38 -3.20 -14.61
CA GLU A 63 11.34 -3.77 -13.67
C GLU A 63 11.08 -3.12 -12.30
N VAL A 64 10.43 -3.85 -11.39
CA VAL A 64 10.04 -3.32 -10.09
C VAL A 64 11.00 -3.79 -9.00
N THR A 65 11.57 -2.85 -8.26
CA THR A 65 12.28 -3.13 -7.01
C THR A 65 11.33 -2.89 -5.85
N ILE A 66 11.18 -3.86 -4.96
CA ILE A 66 10.30 -3.80 -3.80
C ILE A 66 11.14 -3.90 -2.53
N ASP A 67 11.15 -2.84 -1.74
CA ASP A 67 11.93 -2.75 -0.51
C ASP A 67 11.06 -2.53 0.73
N THR A 68 11.56 -2.94 1.88
CA THR A 68 10.91 -2.74 3.19
C THR A 68 10.92 -1.29 3.63
N GLY A 69 10.01 -0.94 4.54
CA GLY A 69 9.93 0.36 5.20
C GLY A 69 9.85 0.25 6.72
N SER A 70 9.82 1.39 7.39
CA SER A 70 9.76 1.49 8.85
C SER A 70 8.53 2.25 9.35
N GLY A 71 7.53 2.43 8.50
CA GLY A 71 6.28 3.13 8.77
C GLY A 71 5.93 4.15 7.69
N SER A 72 4.65 4.53 7.61
CA SER A 72 4.10 5.39 6.57
C SER A 72 4.81 6.75 6.46
N ALA A 73 5.13 7.38 7.57
CA ALA A 73 5.81 8.69 7.58
C ALA A 73 7.22 8.61 6.96
N GLY A 74 7.97 7.53 7.26
CA GLY A 74 9.28 7.29 6.66
C GLY A 74 9.19 7.02 5.17
N ALA A 75 8.26 6.18 4.75
CA ALA A 75 8.03 5.85 3.34
C ALA A 75 7.63 7.10 2.52
N ILE A 76 6.73 7.94 3.03
CA ILE A 76 6.33 9.22 2.43
C ILE A 76 7.54 10.13 2.26
N THR A 77 8.39 10.27 3.27
CA THR A 77 9.61 11.09 3.21
C THR A 77 10.55 10.61 2.10
N GLN A 78 10.70 9.29 1.95
CA GLN A 78 11.57 8.71 0.93
C GLN A 78 11.01 8.90 -0.49
N VAL A 79 9.68 8.82 -0.69
CA VAL A 79 9.05 9.15 -1.98
C VAL A 79 9.19 10.64 -2.29
N ALA A 80 8.93 11.52 -1.32
CA ALA A 80 9.09 12.96 -1.49
C ALA A 80 10.54 13.38 -1.78
N GLY A 81 11.52 12.62 -1.27
CA GLY A 81 12.95 12.80 -1.53
C GLY A 81 13.42 12.16 -2.85
N GLY A 82 12.57 11.42 -3.58
CA GLY A 82 12.92 10.75 -4.84
C GLY A 82 13.72 9.45 -4.68
N ALA A 83 13.87 8.93 -3.46
CA ALA A 83 14.51 7.63 -3.23
C ALA A 83 13.65 6.48 -3.80
N TYR A 84 12.33 6.63 -3.76
CA TYR A 84 11.34 5.70 -4.31
C TYR A 84 10.36 6.44 -5.21
N ASP A 85 9.80 5.72 -6.19
CA ASP A 85 8.80 6.22 -7.11
C ASP A 85 7.40 6.15 -6.49
N GLY A 86 7.19 5.20 -5.57
CA GLY A 86 5.96 5.06 -4.81
C GLY A 86 6.15 4.25 -3.53
N ALA A 87 5.14 4.31 -2.66
CA ALA A 87 5.10 3.54 -1.43
C ALA A 87 3.67 3.16 -1.03
N SER A 88 3.52 2.09 -0.24
CA SER A 88 2.30 1.86 0.53
C SER A 88 2.36 2.73 1.79
N ALA A 89 1.45 3.68 1.93
CA ALA A 89 1.44 4.58 3.08
C ALA A 89 0.02 5.05 3.43
N ASP A 90 -0.18 5.38 4.70
CA ASP A 90 -1.44 5.85 5.26
C ASP A 90 -1.82 7.25 4.76
N LEU A 91 -3.10 7.45 4.43
CA LEU A 91 -3.57 8.71 3.85
C LEU A 91 -3.51 9.90 4.84
N ALA A 92 -3.71 9.67 6.13
CA ALA A 92 -3.59 10.76 7.09
C ALA A 92 -2.14 11.22 7.24
N SER A 93 -1.18 10.29 7.12
CA SER A 93 0.26 10.62 7.03
C SER A 93 0.58 11.40 5.75
N LEU A 94 -0.04 11.04 4.63
CA LEU A 94 0.06 11.79 3.36
C LEU A 94 -0.50 13.22 3.51
N ILE A 95 -1.68 13.38 4.10
CA ILE A 95 -2.32 14.68 4.33
C ILE A 95 -1.41 15.59 5.17
N ARG A 96 -0.89 15.05 6.30
CA ARG A 96 0.05 15.78 7.16
C ARG A 96 1.31 16.22 6.41
N HIS A 97 1.89 15.33 5.61
CA HIS A 97 3.05 15.66 4.78
C HIS A 97 2.74 16.78 3.78
N ASN A 98 1.63 16.67 3.05
CA ASN A 98 1.22 17.62 2.02
C ASN A 98 0.98 19.04 2.57
N LEU A 99 0.44 19.13 3.79
CA LEU A 99 0.26 20.41 4.48
C LEU A 99 1.60 21.02 4.93
N SER A 100 2.47 20.19 5.46
CA SER A 100 3.78 20.66 5.96
C SER A 100 4.78 20.94 4.82
N ASN A 101 4.54 20.38 3.62
CA ASN A 101 5.46 20.47 2.48
C ASN A 101 4.73 20.82 1.17
N PRO A 102 4.13 22.02 1.04
CA PRO A 102 3.30 22.39 -0.11
C PRO A 102 4.02 22.32 -1.46
N GLY A 103 5.34 22.47 -1.48
CA GLY A 103 6.17 22.35 -2.69
C GLY A 103 6.59 20.92 -3.03
N ARG A 104 6.26 19.91 -2.19
CA ARG A 104 6.63 18.49 -2.38
C ARG A 104 5.45 17.58 -2.07
N ARG A 105 4.26 17.98 -2.47
CA ARG A 105 3.04 17.17 -2.27
C ARG A 105 3.15 15.85 -3.01
N LEU A 106 2.56 14.83 -2.42
CA LEU A 106 2.40 13.50 -2.98
C LEU A 106 0.91 13.21 -3.19
N ILE A 107 0.60 12.14 -3.93
CA ILE A 107 -0.78 11.77 -4.24
C ILE A 107 -0.93 10.24 -4.15
N ALA A 108 -2.09 9.76 -3.70
CA ALA A 108 -2.44 8.35 -3.77
C ALA A 108 -3.07 8.02 -5.13
N ALA A 109 -2.60 6.95 -5.79
CA ALA A 109 -3.09 6.47 -7.08
C ALA A 109 -4.01 5.24 -6.97
N ALA A 110 -4.11 4.64 -5.80
CA ALA A 110 -5.08 3.60 -5.45
C ALA A 110 -5.19 3.51 -3.92
N ILE A 111 -6.36 3.11 -3.41
CA ILE A 111 -6.56 2.79 -1.99
C ILE A 111 -6.29 1.31 -1.77
N GLN A 112 -5.39 0.99 -0.86
CA GLN A 112 -5.09 -0.39 -0.48
C GLN A 112 -6.06 -0.90 0.59
N TYR A 113 -6.30 -0.11 1.63
CA TYR A 113 -7.22 -0.45 2.71
C TYR A 113 -8.40 0.51 2.74
N ASP A 114 -9.56 -0.01 2.34
CA ASP A 114 -10.81 0.74 2.37
C ASP A 114 -11.24 1.03 3.82
N LYS A 115 -11.23 0.02 4.71
CA LYS A 115 -11.39 0.19 6.15
C LYS A 115 -10.01 0.33 6.80
N ASN A 116 -9.82 1.39 7.54
CA ASN A 116 -8.55 1.72 8.18
C ASN A 116 -8.17 0.68 9.26
N PRO A 117 -6.99 0.00 9.15
CA PRO A 117 -6.61 -1.10 10.04
C PRO A 117 -5.91 -0.69 11.33
N ASN A 118 -5.70 0.61 11.57
CA ASN A 118 -5.01 1.08 12.76
C ASN A 118 -5.73 0.64 14.04
N ALA A 119 -4.98 0.14 15.02
CA ALA A 119 -5.53 -0.40 16.23
C ALA A 119 -4.60 -0.28 17.45
N LEU A 120 -5.19 -0.38 18.62
CA LEU A 120 -4.52 -0.75 19.87
C LEU A 120 -4.95 -2.17 20.25
N ILE A 121 -3.99 -3.01 20.63
CA ILE A 121 -4.25 -4.38 21.05
C ILE A 121 -3.96 -4.50 22.54
N VAL A 122 -4.87 -5.12 23.26
CA VAL A 122 -4.85 -5.29 24.71
C VAL A 122 -5.07 -6.75 25.09
N LYS A 123 -4.76 -7.15 26.33
CA LYS A 123 -5.17 -8.45 26.86
C LYS A 123 -6.69 -8.49 27.04
N ALA A 124 -7.33 -9.58 26.61
CA ALA A 124 -8.79 -9.72 26.63
C ALA A 124 -9.36 -9.75 28.07
N ASP A 125 -8.60 -10.32 29.01
CA ASP A 125 -8.91 -10.37 30.44
C ASP A 125 -8.38 -9.17 31.24
N GLY A 126 -7.65 -8.24 30.55
CA GLY A 126 -7.06 -7.05 31.15
C GLY A 126 -8.08 -5.98 31.55
N PRO A 127 -7.60 -4.89 32.19
CA PRO A 127 -8.47 -3.81 32.70
C PRO A 127 -9.04 -2.91 31.61
N ILE A 128 -8.51 -2.95 30.38
CA ILE A 128 -8.97 -2.10 29.27
C ILE A 128 -10.13 -2.80 28.56
N ARG A 129 -11.36 -2.33 28.80
CA ARG A 129 -12.61 -2.87 28.26
C ARG A 129 -13.23 -1.96 27.22
N GLU A 130 -13.01 -0.67 27.35
CA GLU A 130 -13.56 0.39 26.49
C GLU A 130 -12.51 1.50 26.24
N PRO A 131 -12.72 2.37 25.25
CA PRO A 131 -11.71 3.38 24.87
C PRO A 131 -11.24 4.29 26.02
N ARG A 132 -12.13 4.69 26.93
CA ARG A 132 -11.76 5.57 28.05
C ARG A 132 -10.76 4.93 29.02
N ASP A 133 -10.66 3.59 29.05
CA ASP A 133 -9.73 2.88 29.92
C ASP A 133 -8.27 3.04 29.50
N PHE A 134 -8.02 3.59 28.31
CA PHE A 134 -6.65 3.92 27.86
C PHE A 134 -6.00 5.08 28.61
N VAL A 135 -6.77 5.92 29.30
CA VAL A 135 -6.23 7.04 30.08
C VAL A 135 -5.21 6.54 31.10
N GLY A 136 -4.00 7.12 31.07
CA GLY A 136 -2.89 6.75 31.94
C GLY A 136 -2.16 5.46 31.57
N LYS A 137 -2.56 4.73 30.54
CA LYS A 137 -1.98 3.42 30.18
C LYS A 137 -0.69 3.57 29.40
N ARG A 138 0.18 2.57 29.57
CA ARG A 138 1.45 2.43 28.86
C ARG A 138 1.22 1.71 27.55
N ILE A 139 1.58 2.34 26.44
CA ILE A 139 1.38 1.79 25.09
C ILE A 139 2.71 1.70 24.36
N ALA A 140 3.11 0.51 23.94
CA ALA A 140 4.30 0.35 23.10
C ALA A 140 3.96 0.65 21.63
N GLY A 141 4.81 1.47 21.00
CA GLY A 141 4.67 1.83 19.59
C GLY A 141 5.80 2.75 19.13
N GLN A 142 6.31 2.52 17.92
CA GLN A 142 7.32 3.39 17.32
C GLN A 142 6.74 4.76 16.92
N PRO A 143 7.52 5.84 16.99
CA PRO A 143 7.03 7.18 16.62
C PRO A 143 6.50 7.28 15.17
N PHE A 144 7.07 6.50 14.24
CA PHE A 144 6.70 6.49 12.82
C PHE A 144 5.60 5.48 12.46
N ASN A 145 5.15 4.68 13.43
CA ASN A 145 4.05 3.73 13.27
C ASN A 145 2.73 4.48 13.09
N ALA A 146 1.94 4.11 12.07
CA ALA A 146 0.69 4.78 11.75
C ALA A 146 -0.32 4.72 12.90
N SER A 147 -0.47 3.57 13.59
CA SER A 147 -1.44 3.43 14.69
C SER A 147 -1.10 4.35 15.88
N ARG A 148 0.19 4.55 16.19
CA ARG A 148 0.59 5.57 17.16
C ARG A 148 0.36 6.97 16.63
N ALA A 149 0.77 7.24 15.39
CA ALA A 149 0.64 8.57 14.78
C ALA A 149 -0.82 9.02 14.67
N LEU A 150 -1.76 8.08 14.44
CA LEU A 150 -3.19 8.36 14.27
C LEU A 150 -4.00 8.21 15.56
N PHE A 151 -3.38 7.86 16.68
CA PHE A 151 -4.05 7.81 17.98
C PHE A 151 -4.85 9.09 18.32
N PRO A 152 -4.39 10.32 18.00
CA PRO A 152 -5.19 11.53 18.26
C PRO A 152 -6.55 11.54 17.57
N ILE A 153 -6.71 10.90 16.39
CA ILE A 153 -8.00 10.79 15.71
C ILE A 153 -8.95 9.89 16.53
N PHE A 154 -8.45 8.70 16.93
CA PHE A 154 -9.19 7.78 17.79
C PHE A 154 -9.54 8.41 19.13
N ALA A 155 -8.57 9.03 19.79
CA ALA A 155 -8.76 9.69 21.09
C ALA A 155 -9.85 10.77 21.02
N ARG A 156 -9.79 11.64 20.00
CA ARG A 156 -10.80 12.68 19.78
C ARG A 156 -12.18 12.08 19.54
N ALA A 157 -12.30 11.06 18.70
CA ALA A 157 -13.58 10.40 18.42
C ALA A 157 -14.21 9.76 19.67
N GLN A 158 -13.38 9.40 20.66
CA GLN A 158 -13.81 8.80 21.92
C GLN A 158 -13.80 9.76 23.12
N ASN A 159 -13.59 11.06 22.88
CA ASN A 159 -13.48 12.08 23.93
C ASN A 159 -12.40 11.79 24.97
N ILE A 160 -11.26 11.26 24.53
CA ILE A 160 -10.08 10.99 25.36
C ILE A 160 -9.01 12.06 25.05
N PRO A 161 -8.35 12.66 26.06
CA PRO A 161 -7.22 13.54 25.80
C PRO A 161 -6.10 12.75 25.07
N ALA A 162 -5.62 13.28 23.93
CA ALA A 162 -4.63 12.58 23.10
C ALA A 162 -3.27 12.37 23.80
N ASP A 163 -2.96 13.19 24.81
CA ASP A 163 -1.78 13.14 25.65
C ASP A 163 -1.95 12.32 26.94
N SER A 164 -3.11 11.70 27.13
CA SER A 164 -3.43 10.95 28.35
C SER A 164 -2.78 9.58 28.44
N VAL A 165 -2.11 9.11 27.38
CA VAL A 165 -1.43 7.80 27.33
C VAL A 165 0.08 7.95 27.44
N GLN A 166 0.74 6.93 27.98
CA GLN A 166 2.20 6.89 28.12
C GLN A 166 2.83 6.06 27.01
N TRP A 167 3.38 6.73 25.99
CA TRP A 167 4.01 6.05 24.87
C TRP A 167 5.42 5.53 25.23
N GLN A 168 5.63 4.24 25.01
CA GLN A 168 6.95 3.62 25.03
C GLN A 168 7.46 3.43 23.60
N SER A 169 8.50 4.19 23.24
CA SER A 169 9.12 4.17 21.91
C SER A 169 10.13 3.03 21.82
N VAL A 170 9.67 1.85 21.40
CA VAL A 170 10.47 0.62 21.30
C VAL A 170 10.33 -0.03 19.96
N ASP A 171 11.30 -0.90 19.59
CA ASP A 171 11.17 -1.76 18.41
C ASP A 171 9.92 -2.67 18.54
N PRO A 172 9.24 -3.00 17.43
CA PRO A 172 8.06 -3.84 17.44
C PRO A 172 8.24 -5.19 18.16
N GLY A 173 9.38 -5.85 17.96
CA GLY A 173 9.67 -7.13 18.62
C GLY A 173 9.78 -6.98 20.13
N LEU A 174 10.47 -5.95 20.61
CA LEU A 174 10.55 -5.64 22.04
C LEU A 174 9.19 -5.24 22.60
N GLY A 175 8.40 -4.44 21.86
CA GLY A 175 7.05 -4.05 22.25
C GLY A 175 6.14 -5.26 22.49
N ASN A 176 6.19 -6.27 21.63
CA ASN A 176 5.45 -7.52 21.80
C ASN A 176 5.88 -8.27 23.07
N GLN A 177 7.19 -8.34 23.34
CA GLN A 177 7.70 -8.98 24.56
C GLN A 177 7.27 -8.25 25.83
N LEU A 178 7.35 -6.92 25.86
CA LEU A 178 6.87 -6.09 26.97
C LEU A 178 5.37 -6.31 27.23
N PHE A 179 4.58 -6.42 26.17
CA PHE A 179 3.14 -6.69 26.26
C PHE A 179 2.84 -8.09 26.84
N VAL A 180 3.53 -9.13 26.34
CA VAL A 180 3.35 -10.50 26.86
C VAL A 180 3.67 -10.54 28.36
N ARG A 181 4.75 -9.88 28.80
CA ARG A 181 5.15 -9.80 30.22
C ARG A 181 4.28 -8.86 31.07
N GLY A 182 3.37 -8.07 30.46
CA GLY A 182 2.54 -7.09 31.17
C GLY A 182 3.27 -5.81 31.58
N GLU A 183 4.42 -5.53 31.00
CA GLU A 183 5.18 -4.30 31.24
C GLU A 183 4.63 -3.09 30.48
N VAL A 184 3.81 -3.33 29.44
CA VAL A 184 2.92 -2.36 28.78
C VAL A 184 1.51 -2.88 28.77
N ASP A 185 0.54 -1.98 28.74
CA ASP A 185 -0.88 -2.30 28.83
C ASP A 185 -1.50 -2.53 27.43
N ALA A 186 -0.86 -1.98 26.39
CA ALA A 186 -1.28 -2.13 24.99
C ALA A 186 -0.08 -2.04 24.04
N VAL A 187 -0.29 -2.51 22.79
CA VAL A 187 0.61 -2.30 21.65
C VAL A 187 -0.13 -1.64 20.50
N ALA A 188 0.52 -0.72 19.79
CA ALA A 188 -0.02 -0.01 18.64
C ALA A 188 0.47 -0.64 17.34
N PHE A 189 -0.47 -1.24 16.55
CA PHE A 189 -0.21 -1.87 15.27
C PHE A 189 -1.45 -1.75 14.37
N PHE A 190 -1.32 -2.13 13.11
CA PHE A 190 -2.48 -2.62 12.37
C PHE A 190 -2.98 -3.89 13.05
N PHE A 191 -4.30 -4.05 13.19
CA PHE A 191 -4.87 -5.15 13.99
C PHE A 191 -4.34 -6.52 13.55
N PHE A 192 -4.23 -6.78 12.25
CA PHE A 192 -3.74 -8.03 11.70
C PHE A 192 -2.23 -8.26 11.98
N THR A 193 -1.41 -7.20 11.93
CA THR A 193 0.02 -7.29 12.26
C THR A 193 0.21 -7.62 13.74
N GLY A 194 -0.46 -6.88 14.61
CA GLY A 194 -0.29 -7.06 16.04
C GLY A 194 -0.84 -8.40 16.54
N LEU A 195 -2.06 -8.79 16.13
CA LEU A 195 -2.65 -10.06 16.55
C LEU A 195 -1.80 -11.27 16.13
N ILE A 196 -1.34 -11.32 14.88
CA ILE A 196 -0.51 -12.43 14.40
C ILE A 196 0.89 -12.42 15.04
N ASN A 197 1.49 -11.25 15.23
CA ASN A 197 2.80 -11.17 15.91
C ASN A 197 2.71 -11.62 17.38
N LEU A 198 1.65 -11.25 18.07
CA LEU A 198 1.43 -11.70 19.44
C LEU A 198 1.07 -13.19 19.50
N GLN A 199 0.37 -13.73 18.50
CA GLN A 199 0.15 -15.16 18.36
C GLN A 199 1.48 -15.91 18.16
N ALA A 200 2.37 -15.42 17.32
CA ALA A 200 3.73 -15.96 17.16
C ALA A 200 4.55 -15.85 18.45
N ALA A 201 4.25 -14.88 19.32
CA ALA A 201 4.85 -14.74 20.64
C ALA A 201 4.18 -15.61 21.74
N GLY A 202 3.24 -16.49 21.38
CA GLY A 202 2.63 -17.49 22.26
C GLY A 202 1.27 -17.12 22.85
N LEU A 203 0.67 -15.98 22.50
CA LEU A 203 -0.69 -15.63 22.93
C LEU A 203 -1.72 -16.27 21.99
N ARG A 204 -2.80 -16.82 22.55
CA ARG A 204 -3.94 -17.26 21.75
C ARG A 204 -4.82 -16.06 21.36
N GLN A 205 -5.56 -16.19 20.28
CA GLN A 205 -6.40 -15.11 19.75
C GLN A 205 -7.48 -14.68 20.77
N ASP A 206 -8.06 -15.62 21.54
CA ASP A 206 -9.05 -15.34 22.58
C ASP A 206 -8.49 -14.58 23.80
N GLN A 207 -7.17 -14.53 23.94
CA GLN A 207 -6.48 -13.77 24.99
C GLN A 207 -6.22 -12.32 24.60
N MET A 208 -6.61 -11.92 23.39
CA MET A 208 -6.34 -10.58 22.85
C MET A 208 -7.65 -9.90 22.42
N ARG A 209 -7.69 -8.57 22.55
CA ARG A 209 -8.75 -7.71 22.01
C ARG A 209 -8.10 -6.57 21.23
N SER A 210 -8.63 -6.28 20.07
CA SER A 210 -8.20 -5.13 19.26
C SER A 210 -9.25 -4.01 19.30
N PHE A 211 -8.80 -2.79 19.52
CA PHE A 211 -9.57 -1.56 19.33
C PHE A 211 -9.19 -0.98 17.97
N VAL A 212 -9.85 -1.46 16.92
CA VAL A 212 -9.63 -0.97 15.55
C VAL A 212 -10.25 0.41 15.43
N TYR A 213 -9.47 1.43 15.10
CA TYR A 213 -9.91 2.83 15.12
C TYR A 213 -11.13 3.09 14.24
N ALA A 214 -11.26 2.36 13.14
CA ALA A 214 -12.41 2.45 12.26
C ALA A 214 -13.73 2.01 12.91
N ASP A 215 -13.70 1.13 13.92
CA ASP A 215 -14.87 0.69 14.68
C ASP A 215 -15.27 1.72 15.77
N TYR A 216 -14.40 2.70 16.00
CA TYR A 216 -14.53 3.73 17.03
C TYR A 216 -14.55 5.16 16.45
N GLY A 217 -15.03 5.30 15.21
CA GLY A 217 -15.34 6.60 14.63
C GLY A 217 -14.31 7.18 13.67
N LEU A 218 -13.19 6.48 13.38
CA LEU A 218 -12.30 6.87 12.30
C LEU A 218 -12.90 6.40 10.96
N ARG A 219 -13.37 7.34 10.14
CA ARG A 219 -14.04 7.08 8.85
C ARG A 219 -13.09 7.06 7.66
N GLY A 220 -11.92 7.67 7.83
CA GLY A 220 -10.92 7.83 6.79
C GLY A 220 -10.37 6.51 6.25
N TYR A 221 -9.83 6.56 5.04
CA TYR A 221 -9.14 5.42 4.42
C TYR A 221 -7.85 5.07 5.17
N GLY A 222 -7.39 3.83 4.99
CA GLY A 222 -6.07 3.39 5.45
C GLY A 222 -4.97 3.71 4.44
N ASN A 223 -4.11 2.71 4.15
CA ASN A 223 -3.04 2.89 3.18
C ASN A 223 -3.55 3.01 1.75
N GLY A 224 -2.80 3.78 0.95
CA GLY A 224 -2.89 3.81 -0.51
C GLY A 224 -1.52 3.60 -1.15
N ILE A 225 -1.50 3.45 -2.47
CA ILE A 225 -0.29 3.53 -3.29
C ILE A 225 0.01 5.02 -3.47
N VAL A 226 0.91 5.54 -2.65
CA VAL A 226 1.32 6.95 -2.66
C VAL A 226 2.51 7.13 -3.59
N VAL A 227 2.44 8.12 -4.49
CA VAL A 227 3.46 8.37 -5.52
C VAL A 227 3.81 9.85 -5.61
N ASN A 228 4.95 10.15 -6.24
CA ASN A 228 5.26 11.51 -6.65
C ASN A 228 4.38 11.90 -7.84
N PRO A 229 3.58 12.98 -7.77
CA PRO A 229 2.70 13.41 -8.87
C PRO A 229 3.45 13.75 -10.18
N ALA A 230 4.75 14.02 -10.13
CA ALA A 230 5.56 14.19 -11.34
C ALA A 230 5.52 12.95 -12.25
N LEU A 231 5.33 11.74 -11.70
CA LEU A 231 5.18 10.50 -12.49
C LEU A 231 3.93 10.52 -13.39
N MET A 232 2.90 11.27 -13.03
CA MET A 232 1.67 11.38 -13.84
C MET A 232 1.90 12.03 -15.22
N THR A 233 3.01 12.74 -15.35
CA THR A 233 3.42 13.40 -16.60
C THR A 233 4.71 12.85 -17.17
N SER A 234 5.71 12.55 -16.33
CA SER A 234 7.02 12.08 -16.81
C SER A 234 7.01 10.61 -17.22
N ASN A 235 6.23 9.75 -16.55
CA ASN A 235 6.11 8.33 -16.89
C ASN A 235 4.71 7.76 -16.57
N PRO A 236 3.64 8.27 -17.18
CA PRO A 236 2.27 7.85 -16.88
C PRO A 236 2.02 6.37 -17.18
N ARG A 237 2.72 5.80 -18.18
CA ARG A 237 2.61 4.37 -18.52
C ARG A 237 3.14 3.47 -17.40
N ALA A 238 4.30 3.81 -16.83
CA ALA A 238 4.87 3.04 -15.72
C ALA A 238 3.97 3.11 -14.49
N LEU A 239 3.45 4.30 -14.16
CA LEU A 239 2.52 4.45 -13.03
C LEU A 239 1.25 3.62 -13.24
N ALA A 240 0.61 3.73 -14.41
CA ALA A 240 -0.58 2.95 -14.74
C ALA A 240 -0.30 1.44 -14.72
N GLY A 241 0.82 1.00 -15.29
CA GLY A 241 1.24 -0.39 -15.28
C GLY A 241 1.48 -0.92 -13.87
N PHE A 242 2.14 -0.13 -13.02
CA PHE A 242 2.36 -0.50 -11.61
C PHE A 242 1.04 -0.68 -10.85
N VAL A 243 0.10 0.26 -11.01
CA VAL A 243 -1.22 0.19 -10.34
C VAL A 243 -2.02 -1.01 -10.86
N ARG A 244 -2.05 -1.26 -12.20
CA ARG A 244 -2.77 -2.43 -12.76
C ARG A 244 -2.18 -3.76 -12.29
N ALA A 245 -0.87 -3.92 -12.35
CA ALA A 245 -0.20 -5.15 -11.88
C ALA A 245 -0.43 -5.38 -10.39
N SER A 246 -0.33 -4.32 -9.57
CA SER A 246 -0.62 -4.38 -8.13
C SER A 246 -2.09 -4.75 -7.87
N THR A 247 -3.03 -4.19 -8.64
CA THR A 247 -4.45 -4.54 -8.57
C THR A 247 -4.66 -6.04 -8.80
N ARG A 248 -4.08 -6.60 -9.88
CA ARG A 248 -4.17 -8.05 -10.17
C ARG A 248 -3.64 -8.88 -9.01
N GLY A 249 -2.47 -8.54 -8.49
CA GLY A 249 -1.89 -9.24 -7.35
C GLY A 249 -2.77 -9.20 -6.09
N TRP A 250 -3.42 -8.07 -5.81
CA TRP A 250 -4.34 -7.96 -4.67
C TRP A 250 -5.66 -8.70 -4.90
N ILE A 251 -6.25 -8.66 -6.09
CA ILE A 251 -7.44 -9.45 -6.43
C ILE A 251 -7.14 -10.95 -6.33
N ASP A 252 -5.97 -11.39 -6.78
CA ASP A 252 -5.53 -12.78 -6.63
C ASP A 252 -5.39 -13.17 -5.15
N CYS A 253 -4.82 -12.31 -4.32
CA CYS A 253 -4.71 -12.53 -2.87
C CYS A 253 -6.07 -12.57 -2.16
N ILE A 254 -7.04 -11.76 -2.60
CA ILE A 254 -8.42 -11.79 -2.07
C ILE A 254 -9.11 -13.11 -2.42
N THR A 255 -8.84 -13.63 -3.62
CA THR A 255 -9.45 -14.87 -4.12
C THR A 255 -8.76 -16.12 -3.57
N ASP A 256 -7.42 -16.10 -3.49
CA ASP A 256 -6.56 -17.19 -2.98
C ASP A 256 -5.56 -16.63 -1.96
N PRO A 257 -5.93 -16.50 -0.70
CA PRO A 257 -5.01 -16.04 0.36
C PRO A 257 -3.79 -16.96 0.56
N ASP A 258 -3.91 -18.25 0.22
CA ASP A 258 -2.78 -19.18 0.33
C ASP A 258 -1.68 -18.87 -0.69
N ALA A 259 -2.05 -18.42 -1.91
CA ALA A 259 -1.07 -17.93 -2.88
C ALA A 259 -0.30 -16.71 -2.35
N GLY A 260 -1.02 -15.76 -1.73
CA GLY A 260 -0.39 -14.62 -1.09
C GLY A 260 0.56 -15.00 0.05
N GLY A 261 0.15 -15.94 0.92
CA GLY A 261 1.01 -16.49 1.98
C GLY A 261 2.27 -17.16 1.45
N ARG A 262 2.17 -17.92 0.34
CA ARG A 262 3.34 -18.50 -0.35
C ARG A 262 4.29 -17.43 -0.89
N ALA A 263 3.77 -16.38 -1.52
CA ALA A 263 4.59 -15.28 -2.04
C ALA A 263 5.35 -14.54 -0.93
N VAL A 264 4.73 -14.33 0.24
CA VAL A 264 5.40 -13.79 1.42
C VAL A 264 6.52 -14.74 1.89
N LYS A 265 6.23 -16.04 2.03
CA LYS A 265 7.24 -17.05 2.43
C LYS A 265 8.41 -17.14 1.45
N ALA A 266 8.15 -17.03 0.15
CA ALA A 266 9.19 -17.05 -0.88
C ALA A 266 10.12 -15.82 -0.76
N ARG A 267 9.59 -14.66 -0.38
CA ARG A 267 10.35 -13.41 -0.20
C ARG A 267 11.06 -13.36 1.14
N GLU A 268 10.42 -13.84 2.20
CA GLU A 268 10.92 -13.85 3.58
C GLU A 268 11.01 -15.30 4.09
N GLY A 269 12.16 -15.91 3.86
CA GLY A 269 12.39 -17.34 4.12
C GLY A 269 12.16 -17.78 5.57
N LEU A 270 12.17 -16.86 6.52
CA LEU A 270 11.87 -17.15 7.94
C LEU A 270 10.39 -16.98 8.30
N ALA A 271 9.56 -16.42 7.42
CA ALA A 271 8.13 -16.28 7.69
C ALA A 271 7.44 -17.65 7.83
N ASP A 272 6.47 -17.74 8.72
CA ASP A 272 5.55 -18.88 8.80
C ASP A 272 4.41 -18.67 7.80
N GLN A 273 4.35 -19.52 6.77
CA GLN A 273 3.36 -19.39 5.70
C GLN A 273 1.93 -19.46 6.23
N ALA A 274 1.63 -20.31 7.19
CA ALA A 274 0.28 -20.48 7.74
C ALA A 274 -0.15 -19.20 8.48
N LEU A 275 0.75 -18.61 9.27
CA LEU A 275 0.50 -17.33 9.95
C LEU A 275 0.33 -16.19 8.94
N GLU A 276 1.13 -16.15 7.88
CA GLU A 276 0.98 -15.10 6.85
C GLU A 276 -0.31 -15.25 6.03
N THR A 277 -0.73 -16.50 5.72
CA THR A 277 -2.05 -16.75 5.13
C THR A 277 -3.19 -16.31 6.07
N ALA A 278 -3.10 -16.62 7.38
CA ALA A 278 -4.09 -16.17 8.36
C ALA A 278 -4.14 -14.64 8.45
N ARG A 279 -2.96 -13.99 8.48
CA ARG A 279 -2.84 -12.53 8.44
C ARG A 279 -3.51 -11.94 7.19
N LEU A 280 -3.27 -12.55 6.03
CA LEU A 280 -3.85 -12.09 4.77
C LEU A 280 -5.38 -12.18 4.75
N ARG A 281 -5.94 -13.26 5.30
CA ARG A 281 -7.41 -13.38 5.48
C ARG A 281 -7.96 -12.26 6.37
N MET A 282 -7.29 -11.96 7.48
CA MET A 282 -7.68 -10.83 8.34
C MET A 282 -7.61 -9.49 7.59
N ILE A 283 -6.59 -9.28 6.74
CA ILE A 283 -6.45 -8.08 5.92
C ILE A 283 -7.61 -7.97 4.92
N THR A 284 -7.86 -9.04 4.17
CA THR A 284 -8.87 -9.04 3.11
C THR A 284 -10.26 -8.85 3.69
N GLU A 285 -10.63 -9.59 4.73
CA GLU A 285 -11.94 -9.55 5.37
C GLU A 285 -12.16 -8.25 6.18
N GLY A 286 -11.14 -7.80 6.90
CA GLY A 286 -11.25 -6.69 7.85
C GLY A 286 -10.95 -5.31 7.27
N SER A 287 -10.28 -5.22 6.10
CA SER A 287 -9.83 -3.93 5.58
C SER A 287 -10.02 -3.72 4.07
N MET A 288 -10.10 -4.78 3.28
CA MET A 288 -10.16 -4.66 1.81
C MET A 288 -11.54 -4.95 1.23
N VAL A 289 -12.23 -5.99 1.75
CA VAL A 289 -13.53 -6.44 1.24
C VAL A 289 -14.65 -5.80 2.05
N THR A 290 -15.10 -4.65 1.62
CA THR A 290 -16.17 -3.86 2.26
C THR A 290 -17.36 -3.73 1.29
N PRO A 291 -18.51 -3.22 1.75
CA PRO A 291 -19.61 -2.87 0.84
C PRO A 291 -19.16 -1.92 -0.28
N ASP A 292 -18.32 -0.92 0.04
CA ASP A 292 -17.83 0.07 -0.93
C ASP A 292 -16.95 -0.59 -2.01
N THR A 293 -16.00 -1.45 -1.62
CA THR A 293 -15.11 -2.10 -2.57
C THR A 293 -15.80 -3.21 -3.37
N ARG A 294 -16.85 -3.84 -2.83
CA ARG A 294 -17.71 -4.74 -3.60
C ARG A 294 -18.49 -4.01 -4.69
N ALA A 295 -18.96 -2.80 -4.41
CA ALA A 295 -19.69 -1.99 -5.37
C ALA A 295 -18.79 -1.32 -6.41
N ASN A 296 -17.61 -0.83 -6.00
CA ASN A 296 -16.77 0.06 -6.80
C ASN A 296 -15.45 -0.60 -7.26
N GLY A 297 -15.10 -1.77 -6.72
CA GLY A 297 -13.84 -2.48 -6.96
C GLY A 297 -12.69 -1.98 -6.08
N TRP A 298 -11.63 -2.78 -6.02
CA TRP A 298 -10.42 -2.46 -5.25
C TRP A 298 -9.73 -1.19 -5.78
N GLY A 299 -9.15 -0.42 -4.89
CA GLY A 299 -8.33 0.75 -5.21
C GLY A 299 -9.10 2.06 -5.31
N THR A 300 -10.42 2.05 -5.27
CA THR A 300 -11.28 3.23 -5.40
C THR A 300 -11.38 4.05 -4.11
N ALA A 301 -11.79 5.30 -4.28
CA ALA A 301 -12.18 6.18 -3.20
C ALA A 301 -13.35 7.06 -3.60
N THR A 302 -14.20 7.45 -2.64
CA THR A 302 -15.25 8.44 -2.87
C THR A 302 -14.82 9.82 -2.41
N PRO A 303 -15.25 10.89 -3.10
CA PRO A 303 -14.93 12.27 -2.69
C PRO A 303 -15.36 12.58 -1.26
N GLU A 304 -16.48 12.05 -0.82
CA GLU A 304 -17.04 12.27 0.52
C GLU A 304 -16.13 11.67 1.60
N ARG A 305 -15.66 10.43 1.43
CA ARG A 305 -14.75 9.80 2.40
C ARG A 305 -13.35 10.39 2.36
N LEU A 306 -12.87 10.84 1.19
CA LEU A 306 -11.61 11.58 1.09
C LEU A 306 -11.69 12.91 1.83
N ALA A 307 -12.81 13.64 1.69
CA ALA A 307 -13.06 14.88 2.44
C ALA A 307 -13.11 14.60 3.96
N ALA A 308 -13.78 13.53 4.38
CA ALA A 308 -13.80 13.11 5.79
C ALA A 308 -12.38 12.74 6.30
N THR A 309 -11.57 12.05 5.49
CA THR A 309 -10.18 11.74 5.84
C THR A 309 -9.34 13.00 6.07
N ILE A 310 -9.54 14.01 5.22
CA ILE A 310 -8.88 15.32 5.37
C ILE A 310 -9.34 15.99 6.66
N GLU A 311 -10.65 16.14 6.86
CA GLU A 311 -11.24 16.82 8.02
C GLU A 311 -10.81 16.17 9.34
N GLU A 312 -10.90 14.84 9.45
CA GLU A 312 -10.47 14.09 10.64
C GLU A 312 -8.99 14.33 10.94
N THR A 313 -8.15 14.31 9.91
CA THR A 313 -6.71 14.54 10.06
C THR A 313 -6.42 15.97 10.49
N LEU A 314 -7.01 16.98 9.83
CA LEU A 314 -6.83 18.39 10.19
C LEU A 314 -7.22 18.64 11.64
N THR A 315 -8.39 18.13 12.01
CA THR A 315 -8.98 18.35 13.33
C THR A 315 -8.17 17.67 14.44
N ALA A 316 -7.79 16.39 14.27
CA ALA A 316 -7.09 15.64 15.30
C ALA A 316 -5.68 16.15 15.57
N PHE A 317 -5.02 16.69 14.55
CA PHE A 317 -3.66 17.23 14.65
C PHE A 317 -3.61 18.75 14.77
N ASN A 318 -4.77 19.42 14.89
CA ASN A 318 -4.88 20.89 14.94
C ASN A 318 -4.09 21.57 13.80
N LEU A 319 -4.21 21.02 12.58
CA LEU A 319 -3.46 21.50 11.42
C LEU A 319 -4.22 22.65 10.75
N GLN A 320 -3.47 23.67 10.33
CA GLN A 320 -4.00 24.76 9.52
C GLN A 320 -3.69 24.49 8.05
N GLY A 321 -4.59 24.90 7.16
CA GLY A 321 -4.44 24.75 5.74
C GLY A 321 -5.66 24.13 5.07
N ARG A 322 -5.62 24.01 3.75
CA ARG A 322 -6.72 23.46 2.94
C ARG A 322 -6.19 22.48 1.93
N LEU A 323 -6.79 21.30 1.89
CA LEU A 323 -6.63 20.29 0.87
C LEU A 323 -8.03 19.88 0.39
N THR A 324 -8.11 19.49 -0.88
CA THR A 324 -9.31 18.90 -1.49
C THR A 324 -9.07 17.41 -1.73
N PRO A 325 -10.10 16.60 -1.96
CA PRO A 325 -9.93 15.20 -2.39
C PRO A 325 -8.93 15.01 -3.55
N ALA A 326 -8.94 15.92 -4.53
CA ALA A 326 -8.03 15.89 -5.68
C ALA A 326 -6.55 16.19 -5.33
N ASP A 327 -6.28 16.82 -4.17
CA ASP A 327 -4.91 17.04 -3.70
C ASP A 327 -4.28 15.78 -3.07
N ILE A 328 -5.07 14.75 -2.76
CA ILE A 328 -4.62 13.55 -2.05
C ILE A 328 -4.88 12.25 -2.80
N PHE A 329 -5.76 12.24 -3.80
CA PHE A 329 -6.13 11.03 -4.54
C PHE A 329 -6.40 11.32 -6.02
N THR A 330 -6.04 10.35 -6.89
CA THR A 330 -6.40 10.32 -8.31
C THR A 330 -6.80 8.91 -8.71
N ASP A 331 -7.93 8.78 -9.41
CA ASP A 331 -8.44 7.52 -9.99
C ASP A 331 -7.93 7.27 -11.41
N ARG A 332 -7.24 8.25 -12.00
CA ARG A 332 -6.80 8.25 -13.41
C ARG A 332 -5.99 7.02 -13.81
N PHE A 333 -5.32 6.36 -12.87
CA PHE A 333 -4.42 5.24 -13.11
C PHE A 333 -4.98 3.91 -12.62
N LEU A 334 -6.21 3.89 -12.13
CA LEU A 334 -6.85 2.65 -11.70
C LEU A 334 -7.02 1.68 -12.88
N ALA A 335 -6.95 0.39 -12.57
CA ALA A 335 -7.29 -0.66 -13.53
C ALA A 335 -8.75 -0.51 -14.00
N PRO A 336 -9.13 -1.05 -15.18
CA PRO A 336 -10.51 -1.12 -15.60
C PRO A 336 -11.42 -1.73 -14.52
N ALA A 337 -12.68 -1.31 -14.45
CA ALA A 337 -13.61 -1.76 -13.41
C ALA A 337 -13.73 -3.29 -13.31
N ALA A 338 -13.73 -3.99 -14.46
CA ALA A 338 -13.79 -5.44 -14.51
C ALA A 338 -12.56 -6.13 -13.86
N ASP A 339 -11.38 -5.52 -13.97
CA ASP A 339 -10.12 -6.09 -13.47
C ASP A 339 -9.92 -5.84 -11.97
N ARG A 340 -10.63 -4.88 -11.38
CA ARG A 340 -10.58 -4.54 -9.95
C ARG A 340 -11.83 -4.99 -9.18
N ALA A 341 -12.76 -5.69 -9.87
CA ALA A 341 -13.96 -6.23 -9.24
C ALA A 341 -13.58 -7.31 -8.20
N ILE A 342 -14.10 -7.16 -6.99
CA ILE A 342 -13.91 -8.14 -5.92
C ILE A 342 -14.92 -9.27 -6.13
N ARG A 343 -14.42 -10.44 -6.50
CA ARG A 343 -15.21 -11.66 -6.61
C ARG A 343 -15.09 -12.44 -5.30
N THR A 344 -16.19 -12.74 -4.66
CA THR A 344 -16.20 -13.68 -3.53
C THR A 344 -16.09 -15.12 -4.03
N PRO A 345 -15.31 -15.99 -3.36
CA PRO A 345 -15.37 -17.43 -3.64
C PRO A 345 -16.83 -17.90 -3.49
N GLY A 346 -17.49 -18.37 -4.59
CA GLY A 346 -18.85 -18.91 -4.57
C GLY A 346 -19.97 -17.95 -4.99
N GLY A 347 -19.65 -16.77 -5.56
CA GLY A 347 -20.63 -15.87 -6.20
C GLY A 347 -20.47 -15.85 -7.72
#